data_f8be7fdfa2ab0ecf46ef3345dd72cc0e
#
_entry.id   f8be7fdfa2ab0ecf46ef3345dd72cc0e
#
_cell.length_a   1.000
_cell.length_b   1.000
_cell.length_c   1.000
_cell.angle_alpha   90.00
_cell.angle_beta   90.00
_cell.angle_gamma   90.00
#
_symmetry.space_group_name_H-M   'P 1'
#
loop_
_entity.id
_entity.type
_entity.pdbx_description
1 polymer ?
#
loop_
_entity_poly.entity_id
_entity_poly.type
_entity_poly.pdbx_seq_one_letter_code
_entity_poly.pdbx_strand_id
1 'polypeptide(L)'
;VDAVVEGTVLRTGNHVRITVQLIEAATDHNLWADSFEAEMEDILALQSETARAMVAGIGTKLGAEEPPARVRQPVNPDAYDAYVKAKILYLESTKNPERAIQAAEKVIKLDPDFAPGYALLANLYGYLVMTSGQTPGDAYLRARKMARKAIELDPQLPEAILALARIHYRFEWDWVAAEEEFQRGLELDPNNADGLNAYGAYLVLIREQCDEGIALLEAARDRDPFNPGKHWDLGMFNFSCRKADESIMHMQQTIKMTSENLWARLVIAWNHVLNGSYSLASEGCDSLIDEVGQSFDSGLLGSCAWVYSVSGQENKTQQILEKLREPPNGISVDPVVLSWACFGLGDLECGFRQLEEGLQHRSSTMIFLRTGPVFDSVRKDPRFQAILDQMDFPP
;
A
#
# COMPACT_ATOMS: atom_id res chain seq x y z
N VAL A 1 13.55 -10.72 -23.61
CA VAL A 1 12.66 -9.63 -24.09
C VAL A 1 12.69 -9.66 -25.60
N ASP A 2 11.53 -9.87 -26.23
CA ASP A 2 11.45 -10.02 -27.69
C ASP A 2 11.37 -8.68 -28.42
N ALA A 3 10.80 -7.66 -27.75
CA ALA A 3 10.74 -6.30 -28.25
C ALA A 3 10.87 -5.27 -27.12
N VAL A 4 11.32 -4.06 -27.45
CA VAL A 4 11.48 -2.91 -26.56
C VAL A 4 10.66 -1.76 -27.11
N VAL A 5 9.95 -1.05 -26.23
CA VAL A 5 9.31 0.23 -26.56
C VAL A 5 10.24 1.35 -26.16
N GLU A 6 10.59 2.22 -27.10
CA GLU A 6 11.29 3.46 -26.87
C GLU A 6 10.40 4.65 -27.18
N GLY A 7 10.57 5.74 -26.44
CA GLY A 7 9.80 6.94 -26.69
C GLY A 7 10.52 8.21 -26.25
N THR A 8 10.16 9.32 -26.90
CA THR A 8 10.59 10.66 -26.51
C THR A 8 9.40 11.56 -26.28
N VAL A 9 9.49 12.43 -25.29
CA VAL A 9 8.52 13.49 -25.05
C VAL A 9 9.22 14.84 -25.20
N LEU A 10 8.73 15.63 -26.14
CA LEU A 10 9.20 16.99 -26.38
C LEU A 10 8.08 17.98 -26.03
N ARG A 11 8.37 18.94 -25.16
CA ARG A 11 7.47 20.06 -24.85
C ARG A 11 8.08 21.37 -25.32
N THR A 12 7.31 22.13 -26.09
CA THR A 12 7.69 23.47 -26.57
C THR A 12 6.55 24.44 -26.24
N GLY A 13 6.73 25.18 -25.13
CA GLY A 13 5.66 26.03 -24.61
C GLY A 13 4.45 25.22 -24.14
N ASN A 14 3.31 25.44 -24.80
CA ASN A 14 2.06 24.71 -24.54
C ASN A 14 1.85 23.50 -25.46
N HIS A 15 2.76 23.22 -26.36
CA HIS A 15 2.67 22.11 -27.32
C HIS A 15 3.50 20.91 -26.88
N VAL A 16 2.93 19.70 -26.94
CA VAL A 16 3.58 18.44 -26.56
C VAL A 16 3.59 17.49 -27.75
N ARG A 17 4.74 16.90 -28.01
CA ARG A 17 4.91 15.82 -28.98
C ARG A 17 5.44 14.57 -28.27
N ILE A 18 4.78 13.45 -28.47
CA ILE A 18 5.21 12.14 -28.01
C ILE A 18 5.55 11.30 -29.25
N THR A 19 6.78 10.84 -29.35
CA THR A 19 7.20 9.89 -30.39
C THR A 19 7.46 8.56 -29.74
N VAL A 20 6.92 7.48 -30.29
CA VAL A 20 7.04 6.12 -29.75
C VAL A 20 7.47 5.17 -30.88
N GLN A 21 8.33 4.22 -30.55
CA GLN A 21 8.75 3.16 -31.46
C GLN A 21 8.83 1.82 -30.75
N LEU A 22 8.48 0.76 -31.45
CA LEU A 22 8.61 -0.64 -31.03
C LEU A 22 9.76 -1.26 -31.81
N ILE A 23 10.78 -1.75 -31.10
CA ILE A 23 12.01 -2.27 -31.67
C ILE A 23 12.12 -3.75 -31.32
N GLU A 24 12.40 -4.59 -32.30
CA GLU A 24 12.74 -6.01 -32.11
C GLU A 24 14.11 -6.12 -31.43
N ALA A 25 14.17 -6.68 -30.22
CA ALA A 25 15.37 -6.68 -29.40
C ALA A 25 16.53 -7.51 -30.00
N ALA A 26 16.21 -8.54 -30.83
CA ALA A 26 17.22 -9.42 -31.42
C ALA A 26 17.93 -8.81 -32.65
N THR A 27 17.25 -7.93 -33.38
CA THR A 27 17.70 -7.43 -34.69
C THR A 27 17.88 -5.92 -34.75
N ASP A 28 17.49 -5.20 -33.69
CA ASP A 28 17.41 -3.73 -33.65
C ASP A 28 16.52 -3.15 -34.76
N HIS A 29 15.56 -3.96 -35.25
CA HIS A 29 14.66 -3.56 -36.30
C HIS A 29 13.42 -2.84 -35.75
N ASN A 30 13.10 -1.68 -36.32
CA ASN A 30 11.90 -0.95 -35.92
C ASN A 30 10.66 -1.64 -36.48
N LEU A 31 9.83 -2.20 -35.59
CA LEU A 31 8.60 -2.91 -35.91
C LEU A 31 7.43 -1.96 -36.13
N TRP A 32 7.42 -0.82 -35.45
CA TRP A 32 6.39 0.20 -35.50
C TRP A 32 6.93 1.51 -34.93
N ALA A 33 6.54 2.64 -35.48
CA ALA A 33 6.79 3.97 -34.93
C ALA A 33 5.63 4.90 -35.24
N ASP A 34 5.31 5.79 -34.32
CA ASP A 34 4.30 6.83 -34.50
C ASP A 34 4.62 8.07 -33.68
N SER A 35 3.95 9.19 -33.99
CA SER A 35 4.15 10.46 -33.31
C SER A 35 2.81 11.16 -33.09
N PHE A 36 2.56 11.56 -31.85
CA PHE A 36 1.31 12.16 -31.37
C PHE A 36 1.59 13.56 -30.88
N GLU A 37 0.74 14.52 -31.23
CA GLU A 37 0.91 15.93 -30.86
C GLU A 37 -0.42 16.49 -30.35
N ALA A 38 -0.35 17.28 -29.28
CA ALA A 38 -1.49 18.03 -28.77
C ALA A 38 -1.02 19.28 -27.98
N GLU A 39 -1.97 20.15 -27.68
CA GLU A 39 -1.78 21.19 -26.68
C GLU A 39 -1.74 20.58 -25.28
N MET A 40 -1.09 21.23 -24.32
CA MET A 40 -0.91 20.74 -22.96
C MET A 40 -2.25 20.54 -22.21
N GLU A 41 -3.28 21.30 -22.55
CA GLU A 41 -4.63 21.15 -21.99
C GLU A 41 -5.26 19.79 -22.37
N ASP A 42 -4.86 19.21 -23.51
CA ASP A 42 -5.35 17.92 -24.00
C ASP A 42 -4.40 16.75 -23.65
N ILE A 43 -3.43 16.96 -22.76
CA ILE A 43 -2.39 15.97 -22.43
C ILE A 43 -2.94 14.61 -21.99
N LEU A 44 -4.06 14.57 -21.28
CA LEU A 44 -4.67 13.33 -20.84
C LEU A 44 -5.31 12.54 -22.00
N ALA A 45 -5.87 13.27 -22.98
CA ALA A 45 -6.37 12.67 -24.22
C ALA A 45 -5.19 12.13 -25.06
N LEU A 46 -4.14 12.91 -25.21
CA LEU A 46 -2.90 12.53 -25.89
C LEU A 46 -2.27 11.28 -25.28
N GLN A 47 -2.18 11.18 -23.95
CA GLN A 47 -1.68 9.99 -23.28
C GLN A 47 -2.54 8.75 -23.56
N SER A 48 -3.87 8.91 -23.55
CA SER A 48 -4.79 7.81 -23.83
C SER A 48 -4.74 7.36 -25.29
N GLU A 49 -4.56 8.28 -26.23
CA GLU A 49 -4.39 8.00 -27.65
C GLU A 49 -3.07 7.29 -27.92
N THR A 50 -1.95 7.81 -27.36
CA THR A 50 -0.63 7.20 -27.47
C THR A 50 -0.64 5.77 -26.92
N ALA A 51 -1.21 5.55 -25.73
CA ALA A 51 -1.30 4.21 -25.12
C ALA A 51 -2.10 3.23 -26.00
N ARG A 52 -3.24 3.65 -26.56
CA ARG A 52 -4.03 2.82 -27.49
C ARG A 52 -3.27 2.47 -28.75
N ALA A 53 -2.60 3.44 -29.35
CA ALA A 53 -1.81 3.21 -30.55
C ALA A 53 -0.63 2.25 -30.28
N MET A 54 0.03 2.37 -29.11
CA MET A 54 1.03 1.39 -28.69
C MET A 54 0.45 -0.03 -28.58
N VAL A 55 -0.71 -0.18 -27.91
CA VAL A 55 -1.37 -1.49 -27.79
C VAL A 55 -1.79 -2.03 -29.15
N ALA A 56 -2.35 -1.20 -30.03
CA ALA A 56 -2.69 -1.62 -31.40
C ALA A 56 -1.45 -2.01 -32.20
N GLY A 57 -0.36 -1.25 -32.13
CA GLY A 57 0.93 -1.55 -32.76
C GLY A 57 1.55 -2.87 -32.24
N ILE A 58 1.45 -3.12 -30.94
CA ILE A 58 1.87 -4.37 -30.28
C ILE A 58 0.87 -5.48 -30.59
N GLY A 59 -0.44 -5.22 -30.53
CA GLY A 59 -1.53 -6.18 -30.69
C GLY A 59 -1.60 -6.80 -32.05
N THR A 60 -1.33 -6.06 -33.12
CA THR A 60 -1.19 -6.60 -34.50
C THR A 60 -0.08 -7.65 -34.60
N LYS A 61 0.87 -7.65 -33.64
CA LYS A 61 2.01 -8.58 -33.60
C LYS A 61 1.92 -9.62 -32.49
N LEU A 62 1.26 -9.32 -31.36
CA LEU A 62 1.24 -10.12 -30.11
C LEU A 62 -0.18 -10.47 -29.59
N GLY A 63 -1.26 -10.05 -30.27
CA GLY A 63 -2.65 -10.43 -29.93
C GLY A 63 -3.23 -9.75 -28.67
N ALA A 64 -2.80 -8.53 -28.35
CA ALA A 64 -3.34 -7.77 -27.22
C ALA A 64 -4.68 -7.08 -27.56
N GLU A 65 -5.62 -7.04 -26.60
CA GLU A 65 -6.91 -6.34 -26.75
C GLU A 65 -6.76 -4.82 -26.53
N GLU A 66 -7.50 -4.03 -27.31
CA GLU A 66 -7.52 -2.57 -27.21
C GLU A 66 -8.23 -2.11 -25.93
N PRO A 67 -7.62 -1.24 -25.11
CA PRO A 67 -8.30 -0.68 -23.94
C PRO A 67 -9.44 0.27 -24.39
N PRO A 68 -10.54 0.36 -23.60
CA PRO A 68 -11.66 1.21 -23.94
C PRO A 68 -11.28 2.69 -24.02
N ALA A 69 -11.80 3.39 -25.02
CA ALA A 69 -11.57 4.81 -25.21
C ALA A 69 -12.25 5.63 -24.09
N ARG A 70 -11.48 6.39 -23.32
CA ARG A 70 -12.00 7.36 -22.34
C ARG A 70 -11.92 8.78 -22.93
N VAL A 71 -13.04 9.46 -22.99
CA VAL A 71 -13.07 10.90 -23.30
C VAL A 71 -12.68 11.62 -22.02
N ARG A 72 -11.49 12.20 -21.99
CA ARG A 72 -11.01 13.00 -20.85
C ARG A 72 -11.21 14.48 -21.16
N GLN A 73 -11.63 15.25 -20.15
CA GLN A 73 -11.77 16.71 -20.27
C GLN A 73 -10.40 17.39 -20.36
N PRO A 74 -10.30 18.55 -21.03
CA PRO A 74 -9.10 19.38 -21.02
C PRO A 74 -8.68 19.71 -19.58
N VAL A 75 -7.39 19.78 -19.33
CA VAL A 75 -6.82 20.01 -18.01
C VAL A 75 -6.02 21.32 -18.01
N ASN A 76 -6.05 22.05 -16.91
CA ASN A 76 -5.19 23.20 -16.71
C ASN A 76 -3.71 22.75 -16.75
N PRO A 77 -2.86 23.26 -17.67
CA PRO A 77 -1.47 22.82 -17.83
C PRO A 77 -0.63 22.95 -16.56
N ASP A 78 -0.82 24.03 -15.77
CA ASP A 78 -0.10 24.24 -14.52
C ASP A 78 -0.54 23.25 -13.43
N ALA A 79 -1.83 22.87 -13.43
CA ALA A 79 -2.35 21.85 -12.54
C ALA A 79 -1.81 20.47 -12.89
N TYR A 80 -1.70 20.15 -14.16
CA TYR A 80 -1.09 18.89 -14.61
C TYR A 80 0.39 18.79 -14.25
N ASP A 81 1.18 19.85 -14.47
CA ASP A 81 2.58 19.90 -14.05
C ASP A 81 2.74 19.73 -12.53
N ALA A 82 1.85 20.36 -11.76
CA ALA A 82 1.82 20.18 -10.31
C ALA A 82 1.44 18.74 -9.91
N TYR A 83 0.50 18.12 -10.63
CA TYR A 83 0.07 16.74 -10.40
C TYR A 83 1.20 15.73 -10.65
N VAL A 84 1.95 15.86 -11.74
CA VAL A 84 3.09 14.99 -12.03
C VAL A 84 4.14 15.10 -10.91
N LYS A 85 4.45 16.32 -10.45
CA LYS A 85 5.35 16.53 -9.31
C LYS A 85 4.82 15.90 -8.02
N ALA A 86 3.52 16.04 -7.75
CA ALA A 86 2.90 15.45 -6.57
C ALA A 86 2.93 13.91 -6.61
N LYS A 87 2.75 13.29 -7.79
CA LYS A 87 2.91 11.83 -7.97
C LYS A 87 4.33 11.36 -7.69
N ILE A 88 5.34 12.08 -8.13
CA ILE A 88 6.75 11.75 -7.82
C ILE A 88 6.97 11.79 -6.31
N LEU A 89 6.50 12.85 -5.64
CA LEU A 89 6.60 12.99 -4.19
C LEU A 89 5.78 11.92 -3.43
N TYR A 90 4.68 11.44 -4.02
CA TYR A 90 3.91 10.32 -3.46
C TYR A 90 4.72 9.03 -3.41
N LEU A 91 5.52 8.74 -4.44
CA LEU A 91 6.42 7.57 -4.44
C LEU A 91 7.52 7.67 -3.36
N GLU A 92 7.86 8.89 -2.94
CA GLU A 92 8.82 9.19 -1.87
C GLU A 92 8.14 9.47 -0.51
N SER A 93 6.82 9.32 -0.41
CA SER A 93 6.01 9.77 0.75
C SER A 93 6.36 9.06 2.06
N THR A 94 7.01 7.89 2.02
CA THR A 94 7.53 7.21 3.21
C THR A 94 8.49 8.08 4.04
N LYS A 95 9.13 9.07 3.41
CA LYS A 95 10.08 9.98 4.08
C LYS A 95 9.46 11.31 4.51
N ASN A 96 8.49 11.82 3.76
CA ASN A 96 7.88 13.12 4.04
C ASN A 96 6.49 13.23 3.40
N PRO A 97 5.44 12.62 4.01
CA PRO A 97 4.08 12.62 3.48
C PRO A 97 3.47 14.03 3.41
N GLU A 98 3.82 14.94 4.31
CA GLU A 98 3.29 16.31 4.34
C GLU A 98 3.69 17.09 3.08
N ARG A 99 4.90 16.91 2.59
CA ARG A 99 5.38 17.56 1.36
C ARG A 99 4.59 17.07 0.13
N ALA A 100 4.29 15.79 0.06
CA ALA A 100 3.47 15.23 -1.00
C ALA A 100 2.03 15.76 -0.94
N ILE A 101 1.44 15.85 0.26
CA ILE A 101 0.11 16.44 0.50
C ILE A 101 0.08 17.90 0.05
N GLN A 102 1.04 18.73 0.45
CA GLN A 102 1.11 20.14 0.04
C GLN A 102 1.21 20.30 -1.48
N ALA A 103 1.97 19.43 -2.15
CA ALA A 103 2.08 19.42 -3.61
C ALA A 103 0.74 19.05 -4.27
N ALA A 104 0.03 18.04 -3.75
CA ALA A 104 -1.26 17.62 -4.26
C ALA A 104 -2.38 18.65 -3.97
N GLU A 105 -2.34 19.34 -2.82
CA GLU A 105 -3.25 20.45 -2.52
C GLU A 105 -3.07 21.62 -3.51
N LYS A 106 -1.86 21.85 -4.02
CA LYS A 106 -1.62 22.85 -5.05
C LYS A 106 -2.32 22.49 -6.35
N VAL A 107 -2.42 21.21 -6.70
CA VAL A 107 -3.13 20.73 -7.90
C VAL A 107 -4.57 21.19 -7.89
N ILE A 108 -5.32 20.89 -6.82
CA ILE A 108 -6.75 21.23 -6.71
C ILE A 108 -7.02 22.73 -6.50
N LYS A 109 -5.99 23.51 -6.13
CA LYS A 109 -6.08 24.98 -6.11
C LYS A 109 -5.95 25.56 -7.51
N LEU A 110 -5.13 24.96 -8.38
CA LEU A 110 -4.92 25.38 -9.75
C LEU A 110 -6.07 24.96 -10.67
N ASP A 111 -6.63 23.77 -10.41
CA ASP A 111 -7.78 23.23 -11.14
C ASP A 111 -8.72 22.48 -10.16
N PRO A 112 -9.77 23.16 -9.66
CA PRO A 112 -10.73 22.56 -8.74
C PRO A 112 -11.60 21.44 -9.32
N ASP A 113 -11.61 21.27 -10.64
CA ASP A 113 -12.40 20.23 -11.33
C ASP A 113 -11.52 19.04 -11.76
N PHE A 114 -10.21 19.07 -11.44
CA PHE A 114 -9.29 18.02 -11.78
C PHE A 114 -9.40 16.80 -10.83
N ALA A 115 -10.27 15.85 -11.15
CA ALA A 115 -10.58 14.67 -10.35
C ALA A 115 -9.32 13.86 -9.91
N PRO A 116 -8.27 13.62 -10.77
CA PRO A 116 -7.09 12.88 -10.37
C PRO A 116 -6.31 13.53 -9.20
N GLY A 117 -6.35 14.85 -9.07
CA GLY A 117 -5.75 15.58 -7.95
C GLY A 117 -6.40 15.22 -6.60
N TYR A 118 -7.71 15.10 -6.59
CA TYR A 118 -8.46 14.67 -5.39
C TYR A 118 -8.23 13.18 -5.07
N ALA A 119 -8.15 12.31 -6.09
CA ALA A 119 -7.83 10.89 -5.89
C ALA A 119 -6.43 10.71 -5.28
N LEU A 120 -5.44 11.48 -5.74
CA LEU A 120 -4.10 11.50 -5.18
C LEU A 120 -4.09 11.96 -3.71
N LEU A 121 -4.83 13.02 -3.37
CA LEU A 121 -4.98 13.48 -1.99
C LEU A 121 -5.65 12.44 -1.09
N ALA A 122 -6.66 11.73 -1.60
CA ALA A 122 -7.30 10.65 -0.85
C ALA A 122 -6.29 9.56 -0.46
N ASN A 123 -5.45 9.14 -1.40
CA ASN A 123 -4.40 8.16 -1.15
C ASN A 123 -3.34 8.67 -0.15
N LEU A 124 -2.90 9.92 -0.28
CA LEU A 124 -1.92 10.53 0.61
C LEU A 124 -2.44 10.66 2.05
N TYR A 125 -3.67 11.12 2.25
CA TYR A 125 -4.28 11.17 3.57
C TYR A 125 -4.50 9.77 4.17
N GLY A 126 -4.90 8.78 3.35
CA GLY A 126 -5.01 7.39 3.79
C GLY A 126 -3.66 6.82 4.23
N TYR A 127 -2.58 7.11 3.50
CA TYR A 127 -1.23 6.72 3.85
C TYR A 127 -0.75 7.38 5.15
N LEU A 128 -1.03 8.67 5.35
CA LEU A 128 -0.67 9.39 6.57
C LEU A 128 -1.28 8.73 7.82
N VAL A 129 -2.56 8.31 7.75
CA VAL A 129 -3.22 7.59 8.87
C VAL A 129 -2.46 6.31 9.22
N MET A 130 -2.02 5.55 8.21
CA MET A 130 -1.32 4.28 8.43
C MET A 130 0.07 4.46 9.06
N THR A 131 0.75 5.56 8.74
CA THR A 131 2.15 5.77 9.14
C THR A 131 2.32 6.63 10.38
N SER A 132 1.30 7.41 10.76
CA SER A 132 1.39 8.32 11.91
C SER A 132 1.27 7.64 13.28
N GLY A 133 0.85 6.38 13.33
CA GLY A 133 0.55 5.67 14.60
C GLY A 133 -0.59 6.31 15.41
N GLN A 134 -1.27 7.31 14.85
CA GLN A 134 -2.37 8.01 15.49
C GLN A 134 -3.70 7.31 15.21
N THR A 135 -4.66 7.48 16.12
CA THR A 135 -6.05 7.08 15.86
C THR A 135 -6.54 7.72 14.57
N PRO A 136 -7.38 7.03 13.77
CA PRO A 136 -7.94 7.56 12.53
C PRO A 136 -8.76 8.83 12.83
N GLY A 137 -8.11 9.97 12.83
CA GLY A 137 -8.73 11.26 13.12
C GLY A 137 -9.11 12.02 11.85
N ASP A 138 -8.79 13.32 11.83
CA ASP A 138 -9.11 14.22 10.70
C ASP A 138 -8.55 13.75 9.35
N ALA A 139 -7.40 13.07 9.32
CA ALA A 139 -6.79 12.63 8.06
C ALA A 139 -7.65 11.60 7.32
N TYR A 140 -8.27 10.64 8.05
CA TYR A 140 -9.21 9.70 7.47
C TYR A 140 -10.47 10.41 6.89
N LEU A 141 -11.06 11.35 7.64
CA LEU A 141 -12.20 12.11 7.16
C LEU A 141 -11.86 12.94 5.91
N ARG A 142 -10.64 13.48 5.86
CA ARG A 142 -10.11 14.17 4.67
C ARG A 142 -9.94 13.20 3.50
N ALA A 143 -9.35 12.03 3.72
CA ALA A 143 -9.19 11.00 2.68
C ALA A 143 -10.54 10.66 2.03
N ARG A 144 -11.56 10.36 2.87
CA ARG A 144 -12.92 10.05 2.40
C ARG A 144 -13.55 11.21 1.61
N LYS A 145 -13.41 12.44 2.12
CA LYS A 145 -13.94 13.63 1.44
C LYS A 145 -13.28 13.81 0.07
N MET A 146 -11.98 13.60 -0.03
CA MET A 146 -11.25 13.72 -1.30
C MET A 146 -11.64 12.62 -2.28
N ALA A 147 -11.74 11.36 -1.85
CA ALA A 147 -12.18 10.27 -2.70
C ALA A 147 -13.59 10.49 -3.26
N ARG A 148 -14.54 10.89 -2.41
CA ARG A 148 -15.91 11.20 -2.85
C ARG A 148 -15.95 12.37 -3.81
N LYS A 149 -15.16 13.42 -3.57
CA LYS A 149 -15.08 14.56 -4.50
C LYS A 149 -14.53 14.17 -5.86
N ALA A 150 -13.50 13.29 -5.87
CA ALA A 150 -12.97 12.76 -7.12
C ALA A 150 -14.02 11.98 -7.92
N ILE A 151 -14.80 11.10 -7.25
CA ILE A 151 -15.90 10.33 -7.87
C ILE A 151 -17.04 11.23 -8.36
N GLU A 152 -17.35 12.32 -7.63
CA GLU A 152 -18.34 13.32 -8.06
C GLU A 152 -17.93 14.00 -9.36
N LEU A 153 -16.64 14.33 -9.50
CA LEU A 153 -16.07 14.98 -10.69
C LEU A 153 -15.91 14.01 -11.87
N ASP A 154 -15.47 12.78 -11.59
CA ASP A 154 -15.33 11.71 -12.58
C ASP A 154 -15.76 10.36 -11.97
N PRO A 155 -17.02 9.94 -12.18
CA PRO A 155 -17.56 8.67 -11.66
C PRO A 155 -16.89 7.41 -12.23
N GLN A 156 -16.10 7.54 -13.29
CA GLN A 156 -15.37 6.44 -13.93
C GLN A 156 -13.87 6.48 -13.66
N LEU A 157 -13.39 7.33 -12.77
CA LEU A 157 -11.97 7.39 -12.40
C LEU A 157 -11.59 6.22 -11.48
N PRO A 158 -10.85 5.20 -11.97
CA PRO A 158 -10.53 4.01 -11.17
C PRO A 158 -9.78 4.36 -9.89
N GLU A 159 -8.82 5.28 -9.97
CA GLU A 159 -8.00 5.69 -8.83
C GLU A 159 -8.84 6.25 -7.67
N ALA A 160 -9.95 6.94 -7.99
CA ALA A 160 -10.85 7.48 -6.97
C ALA A 160 -11.71 6.37 -6.32
N ILE A 161 -12.22 5.45 -7.14
CA ILE A 161 -13.02 4.31 -6.68
C ILE A 161 -12.15 3.40 -5.81
N LEU A 162 -10.95 3.05 -6.27
CA LEU A 162 -9.99 2.22 -5.53
C LEU A 162 -9.50 2.91 -4.23
N ALA A 163 -9.40 4.24 -4.22
CA ALA A 163 -9.11 4.98 -2.99
C ALA A 163 -10.25 4.86 -1.97
N LEU A 164 -11.50 4.94 -2.41
CA LEU A 164 -12.68 4.77 -1.55
C LEU A 164 -12.78 3.34 -1.03
N ALA A 165 -12.55 2.32 -1.87
CA ALA A 165 -12.48 0.93 -1.46
C ALA A 165 -11.47 0.70 -0.31
N ARG A 166 -10.26 1.30 -0.42
CA ARG A 166 -9.26 1.25 0.66
C ARG A 166 -9.74 1.90 1.95
N ILE A 167 -10.51 2.98 1.87
CA ILE A 167 -11.06 3.67 3.03
C ILE A 167 -12.11 2.78 3.70
N HIS A 168 -13.01 2.18 2.93
CA HIS A 168 -14.04 1.30 3.44
C HIS A 168 -13.44 0.12 4.24
N TYR A 169 -12.46 -0.61 3.68
CA TYR A 169 -11.94 -1.77 4.39
C TYR A 169 -10.97 -1.43 5.52
N ARG A 170 -10.19 -0.34 5.42
CA ARG A 170 -9.18 -0.04 6.45
C ARG A 170 -9.74 0.69 7.67
N PHE A 171 -10.74 1.54 7.46
CA PHE A 171 -11.21 2.45 8.49
C PHE A 171 -12.69 2.33 8.80
N GLU A 172 -13.53 2.05 7.82
CA GLU A 172 -14.97 1.93 8.02
C GLU A 172 -15.41 0.51 8.37
N TRP A 173 -14.58 -0.47 8.01
CA TRP A 173 -14.87 -1.90 8.10
C TRP A 173 -16.18 -2.25 7.37
N ASP A 174 -16.45 -1.53 6.30
CA ASP A 174 -17.52 -1.83 5.37
C ASP A 174 -16.97 -2.75 4.28
N TRP A 175 -16.92 -4.03 4.61
CA TRP A 175 -16.29 -5.06 3.78
C TRP A 175 -17.00 -5.23 2.44
N VAL A 176 -18.34 -5.13 2.44
CA VAL A 176 -19.16 -5.30 1.24
C VAL A 176 -18.91 -4.13 0.26
N ALA A 177 -19.04 -2.90 0.74
CA ALA A 177 -18.77 -1.74 -0.09
C ALA A 177 -17.32 -1.71 -0.60
N ALA A 178 -16.35 -2.14 0.23
CA ALA A 178 -14.96 -2.22 -0.19
C ALA A 178 -14.77 -3.20 -1.36
N GLU A 179 -15.37 -4.39 -1.28
CA GLU A 179 -15.25 -5.43 -2.31
C GLU A 179 -15.90 -5.00 -3.63
N GLU A 180 -17.12 -4.46 -3.57
CA GLU A 180 -17.84 -3.93 -4.74
C GLU A 180 -17.04 -2.83 -5.46
N GLU A 181 -16.42 -1.93 -4.69
CA GLU A 181 -15.62 -0.86 -5.28
C GLU A 181 -14.27 -1.33 -5.81
N PHE A 182 -13.61 -2.31 -5.18
CA PHE A 182 -12.42 -2.93 -5.75
C PHE A 182 -12.73 -3.58 -7.10
N GLN A 183 -13.80 -4.37 -7.18
CA GLN A 183 -14.24 -5.02 -8.41
C GLN A 183 -14.56 -3.97 -9.48
N ARG A 184 -15.37 -2.97 -9.16
CA ARG A 184 -15.72 -1.89 -10.09
C ARG A 184 -14.49 -1.11 -10.57
N GLY A 185 -13.56 -0.78 -9.68
CA GLY A 185 -12.33 -0.07 -10.04
C GLY A 185 -11.43 -0.87 -10.99
N LEU A 186 -11.33 -2.19 -10.77
CA LEU A 186 -10.57 -3.09 -11.62
C LEU A 186 -11.30 -3.46 -12.92
N GLU A 187 -12.63 -3.46 -12.98
CA GLU A 187 -13.37 -3.53 -14.25
C GLU A 187 -13.06 -2.32 -15.15
N LEU A 188 -12.92 -1.14 -14.58
CA LEU A 188 -12.57 0.08 -15.31
C LEU A 188 -11.10 0.13 -15.73
N ASP A 189 -10.20 -0.41 -14.93
CA ASP A 189 -8.76 -0.52 -15.21
C ASP A 189 -8.19 -1.84 -14.68
N PRO A 190 -8.29 -2.95 -15.45
CA PRO A 190 -7.82 -4.27 -15.03
C PRO A 190 -6.30 -4.36 -14.79
N ASN A 191 -5.55 -3.39 -15.30
CA ASN A 191 -4.10 -3.32 -15.18
C ASN A 191 -3.62 -2.33 -14.11
N ASN A 192 -4.52 -1.78 -13.30
CA ASN A 192 -4.17 -0.87 -12.22
C ASN A 192 -3.36 -1.58 -11.14
N ALA A 193 -2.04 -1.41 -11.15
CA ALA A 193 -1.13 -2.09 -10.23
C ALA A 193 -1.46 -1.79 -8.75
N ASP A 194 -1.89 -0.56 -8.42
CA ASP A 194 -2.26 -0.19 -7.05
C ASP A 194 -3.62 -0.75 -6.64
N GLY A 195 -4.53 -0.89 -7.61
CA GLY A 195 -5.83 -1.55 -7.43
C GLY A 195 -5.68 -3.05 -7.18
N LEU A 196 -4.93 -3.73 -8.04
CA LEU A 196 -4.61 -5.16 -7.88
C LEU A 196 -3.94 -5.44 -6.54
N ASN A 197 -2.97 -4.60 -6.16
CA ASN A 197 -2.27 -4.72 -4.88
C ASN A 197 -3.22 -4.55 -3.69
N ALA A 198 -4.07 -3.54 -3.71
CA ALA A 198 -4.99 -3.26 -2.60
C ALA A 198 -6.10 -4.31 -2.48
N TYR A 199 -6.61 -4.81 -3.61
CA TYR A 199 -7.61 -5.88 -3.60
C TYR A 199 -7.00 -7.23 -3.20
N GLY A 200 -5.78 -7.53 -3.64
CA GLY A 200 -5.03 -8.69 -3.16
C GLY A 200 -4.83 -8.69 -1.64
N ALA A 201 -4.46 -7.53 -1.08
CA ALA A 201 -4.37 -7.32 0.36
C ALA A 201 -5.71 -7.56 1.08
N TYR A 202 -6.80 -7.03 0.54
CA TYR A 202 -8.16 -7.25 1.06
C TYR A 202 -8.53 -8.75 1.06
N LEU A 203 -8.28 -9.46 -0.04
CA LEU A 203 -8.57 -10.90 -0.13
C LEU A 203 -7.79 -11.71 0.92
N VAL A 204 -6.50 -11.40 1.13
CA VAL A 204 -5.70 -12.07 2.16
C VAL A 204 -6.22 -11.75 3.56
N LEU A 205 -6.39 -10.46 3.90
CA LEU A 205 -6.63 -10.05 5.29
C LEU A 205 -8.08 -10.23 5.72
N ILE A 206 -9.03 -10.00 4.82
CA ILE A 206 -10.46 -9.93 5.15
C ILE A 206 -11.18 -11.21 4.74
N ARG A 207 -10.87 -11.75 3.56
CA ARG A 207 -11.50 -12.96 3.02
C ARG A 207 -10.74 -14.25 3.33
N GLU A 208 -9.52 -14.16 3.87
CA GLU A 208 -8.59 -15.29 4.09
C GLU A 208 -8.28 -16.11 2.82
N GLN A 209 -8.45 -15.49 1.64
CA GLN A 209 -8.21 -16.06 0.33
C GLN A 209 -6.75 -15.86 -0.08
N CYS A 210 -5.84 -16.60 0.55
CA CYS A 210 -4.40 -16.41 0.37
C CYS A 210 -3.93 -16.61 -1.06
N ASP A 211 -4.36 -17.65 -1.75
CA ASP A 211 -3.84 -17.95 -3.09
C ASP A 211 -4.31 -16.93 -4.13
N GLU A 212 -5.59 -16.54 -4.08
CA GLU A 212 -6.15 -15.50 -4.97
C GLU A 212 -5.56 -14.14 -4.67
N GLY A 213 -5.44 -13.78 -3.39
CA GLY A 213 -4.85 -12.51 -2.98
C GLY A 213 -3.38 -12.39 -3.39
N ILE A 214 -2.57 -13.44 -3.17
CA ILE A 214 -1.17 -13.46 -3.59
C ILE A 214 -1.05 -13.38 -5.13
N ALA A 215 -1.89 -14.06 -5.89
CA ALA A 215 -1.88 -13.96 -7.35
C ALA A 215 -2.12 -12.53 -7.86
N LEU A 216 -3.03 -11.76 -7.21
CA LEU A 216 -3.25 -10.34 -7.54
C LEU A 216 -2.05 -9.47 -7.16
N LEU A 217 -1.40 -9.75 -6.03
CA LEU A 217 -0.18 -9.03 -5.61
C LEU A 217 0.99 -9.30 -6.57
N GLU A 218 1.13 -10.54 -7.06
CA GLU A 218 2.11 -10.88 -8.09
C GLU A 218 1.82 -10.16 -9.40
N ALA A 219 0.55 -10.14 -9.82
CA ALA A 219 0.14 -9.39 -10.99
C ALA A 219 0.41 -7.88 -10.84
N ALA A 220 0.23 -7.31 -9.65
CA ALA A 220 0.58 -5.92 -9.36
C ALA A 220 2.09 -5.66 -9.48
N ARG A 221 2.93 -6.56 -8.95
CA ARG A 221 4.39 -6.49 -9.08
C ARG A 221 4.81 -6.57 -10.55
N ASP A 222 4.24 -7.45 -11.32
CA ASP A 222 4.61 -7.63 -12.73
C ASP A 222 4.28 -6.39 -13.59
N ARG A 223 3.29 -5.59 -13.17
CA ARG A 223 2.94 -4.32 -13.81
C ARG A 223 3.78 -3.14 -13.35
N ASP A 224 4.35 -3.23 -12.16
CA ASP A 224 5.20 -2.17 -11.59
C ASP A 224 6.43 -2.80 -10.90
N PRO A 225 7.33 -3.46 -11.69
CA PRO A 225 8.40 -4.30 -11.15
C PRO A 225 9.53 -3.51 -10.47
N PHE A 226 9.63 -2.21 -10.71
CA PHE A 226 10.64 -1.33 -10.10
C PHE A 226 10.18 -0.66 -8.81
N ASN A 227 8.94 -0.92 -8.38
CA ASN A 227 8.39 -0.38 -7.14
C ASN A 227 8.71 -1.34 -5.96
N PRO A 228 9.58 -0.94 -5.04
CA PRO A 228 9.93 -1.79 -3.90
C PRO A 228 8.73 -2.10 -2.99
N GLY A 229 7.69 -1.24 -3.00
CA GLY A 229 6.46 -1.45 -2.26
C GLY A 229 5.70 -2.70 -2.69
N LYS A 230 5.78 -3.11 -3.97
CA LYS A 230 5.13 -4.34 -4.44
C LYS A 230 5.81 -5.60 -3.87
N HIS A 231 7.12 -5.60 -3.74
CA HIS A 231 7.83 -6.66 -3.03
C HIS A 231 7.57 -6.63 -1.53
N TRP A 232 7.51 -5.44 -0.93
CA TRP A 232 7.12 -5.27 0.46
C TRP A 232 5.75 -5.91 0.76
N ASP A 233 4.73 -5.58 -0.04
CA ASP A 233 3.39 -6.10 0.15
C ASP A 233 3.34 -7.62 -0.05
N LEU A 234 4.00 -8.16 -1.09
CA LEU A 234 4.14 -9.60 -1.26
C LEU A 234 4.79 -10.27 -0.04
N GLY A 235 5.84 -9.68 0.53
CA GLY A 235 6.46 -10.19 1.74
C GLY A 235 5.50 -10.19 2.94
N MET A 236 4.80 -9.08 3.19
CA MET A 236 3.84 -8.95 4.29
C MET A 236 2.67 -9.93 4.18
N PHE A 237 2.10 -10.09 2.98
CA PHE A 237 0.93 -10.95 2.81
C PHE A 237 1.29 -12.43 2.71
N ASN A 238 2.48 -12.80 2.22
CA ASN A 238 3.02 -14.14 2.37
C ASN A 238 3.25 -14.49 3.86
N PHE A 239 3.73 -13.56 4.69
CA PHE A 239 3.80 -13.76 6.14
C PHE A 239 2.42 -14.02 6.75
N SER A 240 1.40 -13.23 6.40
CA SER A 240 0.02 -13.44 6.83
C SER A 240 -0.52 -14.81 6.41
N CYS A 241 -0.12 -15.31 5.25
CA CYS A 241 -0.47 -16.63 4.72
C CYS A 241 0.45 -17.77 5.21
N ARG A 242 1.36 -17.52 6.17
CA ARG A 242 2.32 -18.52 6.70
C ARG A 242 3.31 -19.07 5.66
N LYS A 243 3.53 -18.37 4.55
CA LYS A 243 4.50 -18.68 3.51
C LYS A 243 5.84 -17.97 3.84
N ALA A 244 6.56 -18.48 4.85
CA ALA A 244 7.69 -17.77 5.45
C ALA A 244 8.88 -17.58 4.48
N ASP A 245 9.19 -18.57 3.66
CA ASP A 245 10.35 -18.52 2.76
C ASP A 245 10.10 -17.54 1.61
N GLU A 246 8.89 -17.53 1.04
CA GLU A 246 8.45 -16.55 0.02
C GLU A 246 8.44 -15.13 0.60
N SER A 247 7.96 -14.98 1.83
CA SER A 247 7.99 -13.69 2.53
C SER A 247 9.43 -13.17 2.68
N ILE A 248 10.35 -14.01 3.17
CA ILE A 248 11.77 -13.64 3.33
C ILE A 248 12.38 -13.26 1.98
N MET A 249 12.12 -14.01 0.92
CA MET A 249 12.62 -13.72 -0.43
C MET A 249 12.19 -12.31 -0.89
N HIS A 250 10.91 -11.98 -0.72
CA HIS A 250 10.39 -10.67 -1.12
C HIS A 250 10.92 -9.54 -0.24
N MET A 251 11.08 -9.75 1.07
CA MET A 251 11.68 -8.75 1.97
C MET A 251 13.16 -8.51 1.63
N GLN A 252 13.92 -9.53 1.28
CA GLN A 252 15.30 -9.39 0.80
C GLN A 252 15.36 -8.57 -0.50
N GLN A 253 14.41 -8.78 -1.42
CA GLN A 253 14.33 -7.98 -2.64
C GLN A 253 14.00 -6.52 -2.32
N THR A 254 13.08 -6.26 -1.41
CA THR A 254 12.79 -4.89 -0.93
C THR A 254 14.04 -4.21 -0.40
N ILE A 255 14.84 -4.89 0.44
CA ILE A 255 16.09 -4.36 0.98
C ILE A 255 17.10 -4.04 -0.14
N LYS A 256 17.25 -4.92 -1.14
CA LYS A 256 18.13 -4.68 -2.29
C LYS A 256 17.74 -3.44 -3.08
N MET A 257 16.42 -3.17 -3.21
CA MET A 257 15.91 -2.02 -3.99
C MET A 257 15.95 -0.70 -3.22
N THR A 258 15.90 -0.73 -1.89
CA THR A 258 15.81 0.47 -1.04
C THR A 258 17.09 0.82 -0.29
N SER A 259 18.13 -0.02 -0.38
CA SER A 259 19.45 0.04 0.30
C SER A 259 19.37 -0.20 1.82
N GLU A 260 18.34 0.30 2.50
CA GLU A 260 18.09 0.12 3.94
C GLU A 260 16.59 0.14 4.20
N ASN A 261 16.07 -0.91 4.83
CA ASN A 261 14.67 -0.98 5.23
C ASN A 261 14.53 -1.76 6.54
N LEU A 262 14.45 -1.02 7.65
CA LEU A 262 14.32 -1.59 8.99
C LEU A 262 13.10 -2.52 9.11
N TRP A 263 11.97 -2.10 8.52
CA TRP A 263 10.73 -2.88 8.57
C TRP A 263 10.83 -4.18 7.79
N ALA A 264 11.52 -4.20 6.63
CA ALA A 264 11.73 -5.43 5.88
C ALA A 264 12.61 -6.42 6.67
N ARG A 265 13.63 -5.93 7.39
CA ARG A 265 14.46 -6.75 8.29
C ARG A 265 13.64 -7.27 9.47
N LEU A 266 12.72 -6.47 10.00
CA LEU A 266 11.82 -6.88 11.07
C LEU A 266 10.88 -8.01 10.62
N VAL A 267 10.30 -7.90 9.42
CA VAL A 267 9.43 -8.96 8.86
C VAL A 267 10.24 -10.24 8.61
N ILE A 268 11.51 -10.16 8.24
CA ILE A 268 12.39 -11.33 8.17
C ILE A 268 12.53 -11.98 9.56
N ALA A 269 12.70 -11.19 10.63
CA ALA A 269 12.74 -11.72 11.98
C ALA A 269 11.42 -12.41 12.38
N TRP A 270 10.26 -11.86 11.98
CA TRP A 270 8.95 -12.51 12.19
C TRP A 270 8.85 -13.86 11.48
N ASN A 271 9.37 -13.96 10.24
CA ASN A 271 9.39 -15.22 9.49
C ASN A 271 10.32 -16.26 10.11
N HIS A 272 11.41 -15.84 10.73
CA HIS A 272 12.24 -16.74 11.53
C HIS A 272 11.48 -17.30 12.73
N VAL A 273 10.53 -16.56 13.33
CA VAL A 273 9.62 -17.11 14.35
C VAL A 273 8.74 -18.21 13.74
N LEU A 274 8.11 -17.97 12.57
CA LEU A 274 7.29 -18.97 11.89
C LEU A 274 8.05 -20.24 11.55
N ASN A 275 9.33 -20.12 11.19
CA ASN A 275 10.21 -21.25 10.89
C ASN A 275 10.83 -21.88 12.15
N GLY A 276 10.46 -21.44 13.37
CA GLY A 276 11.01 -21.95 14.63
C GLY A 276 12.46 -21.57 14.89
N SER A 277 13.03 -20.64 14.12
CA SER A 277 14.42 -20.17 14.21
C SER A 277 14.53 -18.99 15.20
N TYR A 278 14.16 -19.21 16.46
CA TYR A 278 14.01 -18.17 17.47
C TYR A 278 15.28 -17.38 17.78
N SER A 279 16.47 -18.01 17.66
CA SER A 279 17.76 -17.33 17.83
C SER A 279 17.95 -16.25 16.76
N LEU A 280 17.76 -16.61 15.48
CA LEU A 280 17.88 -15.68 14.36
C LEU A 280 16.85 -14.55 14.44
N ALA A 281 15.63 -14.87 14.87
CA ALA A 281 14.59 -13.86 15.08
C ALA A 281 15.02 -12.83 16.15
N SER A 282 15.53 -13.29 17.28
CA SER A 282 16.00 -12.45 18.38
C SER A 282 17.23 -11.61 18.02
N GLU A 283 18.21 -12.20 17.33
CA GLU A 283 19.40 -11.50 16.82
C GLU A 283 19.01 -10.38 15.84
N GLY A 284 18.01 -10.65 14.97
CA GLY A 284 17.43 -9.63 14.09
C GLY A 284 16.85 -8.46 14.85
N CYS A 285 16.07 -8.71 15.91
CA CYS A 285 15.50 -7.67 16.76
C CYS A 285 16.59 -6.92 17.57
N ASP A 286 17.60 -7.60 18.10
CA ASP A 286 18.73 -6.97 18.79
C ASP A 286 19.41 -5.95 17.87
N SER A 287 19.75 -6.36 16.66
CA SER A 287 20.37 -5.48 15.66
C SER A 287 19.51 -4.27 15.30
N LEU A 288 18.18 -4.45 15.17
CA LEU A 288 17.26 -3.35 14.87
C LEU A 288 17.14 -2.36 16.01
N ILE A 289 17.05 -2.84 17.25
CA ILE A 289 16.95 -2.00 18.45
C ILE A 289 18.26 -1.20 18.67
N ASP A 290 19.41 -1.82 18.45
CA ASP A 290 20.73 -1.16 18.54
C ASP A 290 20.85 -0.04 17.48
N GLU A 291 20.39 -0.27 16.26
CA GLU A 291 20.44 0.69 15.16
C GLU A 291 19.51 1.88 15.37
N VAL A 292 18.27 1.62 15.82
CA VAL A 292 17.31 2.70 16.15
C VAL A 292 17.75 3.49 17.37
N GLY A 293 18.49 2.87 18.28
CA GLY A 293 19.09 3.52 19.44
C GLY A 293 18.04 4.17 20.36
N GLN A 294 18.09 5.52 20.48
CA GLN A 294 17.16 6.28 21.31
C GLN A 294 15.89 6.72 20.58
N SER A 295 15.77 6.45 19.28
CA SER A 295 14.54 6.73 18.53
C SER A 295 13.41 5.85 19.04
N PHE A 296 12.22 6.44 19.18
CA PHE A 296 11.05 5.70 19.63
C PHE A 296 10.18 5.36 18.43
N ASP A 297 10.20 4.09 18.01
CA ASP A 297 9.28 3.50 17.03
C ASP A 297 8.44 2.43 17.73
N SER A 298 7.18 2.76 18.05
CA SER A 298 6.30 1.87 18.82
C SER A 298 5.98 0.56 18.07
N GLY A 299 5.85 0.62 16.75
CA GLY A 299 5.58 -0.54 15.91
C GLY A 299 6.75 -1.52 15.91
N LEU A 300 7.97 -1.03 15.71
CA LEU A 300 9.19 -1.83 15.77
C LEU A 300 9.39 -2.43 17.18
N LEU A 301 9.25 -1.62 18.22
CA LEU A 301 9.39 -2.08 19.59
C LEU A 301 8.37 -3.17 19.94
N GLY A 302 7.09 -2.96 19.65
CA GLY A 302 6.04 -3.95 19.93
C GLY A 302 6.24 -5.25 19.16
N SER A 303 6.69 -5.16 17.92
CA SER A 303 7.04 -6.32 17.10
C SER A 303 8.22 -7.11 17.67
N CYS A 304 9.27 -6.44 18.11
CA CYS A 304 10.40 -7.09 18.77
C CYS A 304 10.01 -7.67 20.14
N ALA A 305 9.09 -7.04 20.86
CA ALA A 305 8.55 -7.60 22.10
C ALA A 305 7.86 -8.95 21.84
N TRP A 306 7.06 -9.07 20.77
CA TRP A 306 6.48 -10.34 20.37
C TRP A 306 7.57 -11.38 20.04
N VAL A 307 8.57 -11.03 19.22
CA VAL A 307 9.68 -11.94 18.87
C VAL A 307 10.40 -12.44 20.12
N TYR A 308 10.75 -11.54 21.05
CA TYR A 308 11.43 -11.91 22.31
C TYR A 308 10.56 -12.82 23.17
N SER A 309 9.28 -12.56 23.26
CA SER A 309 8.36 -13.35 24.08
C SER A 309 8.28 -14.80 23.60
N VAL A 310 8.07 -15.02 22.30
CA VAL A 310 8.02 -16.36 21.72
C VAL A 310 9.38 -17.06 21.69
N SER A 311 10.47 -16.29 21.82
CA SER A 311 11.83 -16.79 21.97
C SER A 311 12.25 -17.04 23.43
N GLY A 312 11.34 -16.89 24.42
CA GLY A 312 11.59 -17.11 25.83
C GLY A 312 12.42 -16.01 26.51
N GLN A 313 12.52 -14.83 25.92
CA GLN A 313 13.31 -13.71 26.47
C GLN A 313 12.41 -12.70 27.23
N GLU A 314 11.71 -13.19 28.25
CA GLU A 314 10.73 -12.45 29.03
C GLU A 314 11.24 -11.09 29.57
N ASN A 315 12.49 -11.05 30.03
CA ASN A 315 13.10 -9.80 30.55
C ASN A 315 13.15 -8.70 29.47
N LYS A 316 13.54 -9.02 28.23
CA LYS A 316 13.56 -8.05 27.13
C LYS A 316 12.15 -7.61 26.75
N THR A 317 11.21 -8.55 26.72
CA THR A 317 9.79 -8.26 26.45
C THR A 317 9.25 -7.27 27.49
N GLN A 318 9.51 -7.53 28.78
CA GLN A 318 9.07 -6.66 29.88
C GLN A 318 9.65 -5.25 29.76
N GLN A 319 10.95 -5.12 29.49
CA GLN A 319 11.59 -3.82 29.28
C GLN A 319 10.98 -3.01 28.13
N ILE A 320 10.64 -3.68 27.04
CA ILE A 320 9.97 -3.00 25.91
C ILE A 320 8.55 -2.60 26.29
N LEU A 321 7.80 -3.47 26.96
CA LEU A 321 6.43 -3.17 27.41
C LEU A 321 6.40 -1.94 28.32
N GLU A 322 7.36 -1.80 29.22
CA GLU A 322 7.51 -0.60 30.08
C GLU A 322 7.76 0.66 29.24
N LYS A 323 8.67 0.58 28.25
CA LYS A 323 8.92 1.70 27.30
C LYS A 323 7.66 2.08 26.50
N LEU A 324 6.87 1.09 26.06
CA LEU A 324 5.65 1.33 25.29
C LEU A 324 4.53 1.93 26.14
N ARG A 325 4.48 1.62 27.44
CA ARG A 325 3.51 2.21 28.39
C ARG A 325 3.80 3.65 28.75
N GLU A 326 5.07 4.06 28.65
CA GLU A 326 5.53 5.41 28.95
C GLU A 326 6.22 6.02 27.72
N PRO A 327 5.47 6.27 26.62
CA PRO A 327 6.06 6.82 25.42
C PRO A 327 6.53 8.26 25.63
N PRO A 328 7.50 8.74 24.85
CA PRO A 328 7.90 10.15 24.86
C PRO A 328 6.71 11.08 24.57
N ASN A 329 6.73 12.29 25.11
CA ASN A 329 5.66 13.27 24.97
C ASN A 329 5.22 13.46 23.50
N GLY A 330 3.92 13.37 23.26
CA GLY A 330 3.30 13.57 21.93
C GLY A 330 3.29 12.34 21.04
N ILE A 331 3.82 11.19 21.49
CA ILE A 331 3.75 9.93 20.75
C ILE A 331 2.61 9.09 21.32
N SER A 332 1.71 8.65 20.45
CA SER A 332 0.68 7.66 20.76
C SER A 332 1.16 6.28 20.34
N VAL A 333 0.89 5.28 21.16
CA VAL A 333 1.16 3.87 20.84
C VAL A 333 -0.16 3.21 20.47
N ASP A 334 -0.18 2.51 19.34
CA ASP A 334 -1.35 1.73 18.93
C ASP A 334 -1.64 0.64 19.98
N PRO A 335 -2.85 0.58 20.54
CA PRO A 335 -3.22 -0.43 21.53
C PRO A 335 -3.00 -1.85 21.02
N VAL A 336 -3.25 -2.11 19.72
CA VAL A 336 -3.03 -3.45 19.13
C VAL A 336 -1.55 -3.86 19.22
N VAL A 337 -0.63 -2.92 19.03
CA VAL A 337 0.82 -3.18 19.18
C VAL A 337 1.18 -3.50 20.63
N LEU A 338 0.57 -2.81 21.61
CA LEU A 338 0.72 -3.15 23.02
C LEU A 338 0.20 -4.55 23.35
N SER A 339 -0.90 -4.98 22.72
CA SER A 339 -1.46 -6.32 22.92
C SER A 339 -0.46 -7.43 22.57
N TRP A 340 0.40 -7.24 21.58
CA TRP A 340 1.40 -8.24 21.16
C TRP A 340 2.39 -8.55 22.29
N ALA A 341 2.90 -7.52 22.96
CA ALA A 341 3.80 -7.72 24.09
C ALA A 341 3.08 -8.36 25.28
N CYS A 342 1.83 -7.93 25.57
CA CYS A 342 1.03 -8.51 26.67
C CYS A 342 0.76 -10.00 26.44
N PHE A 343 0.26 -10.40 25.26
CA PHE A 343 0.02 -11.79 24.92
C PHE A 343 1.30 -12.62 24.93
N GLY A 344 2.40 -12.04 24.48
CA GLY A 344 3.69 -12.68 24.55
C GLY A 344 4.15 -13.03 25.95
N LEU A 345 3.85 -12.19 26.95
CA LEU A 345 4.11 -12.45 28.37
C LEU A 345 3.06 -13.35 29.04
N GLY A 346 2.03 -13.79 28.31
CA GLY A 346 0.91 -14.54 28.87
C GLY A 346 -0.07 -13.70 29.69
N ASP A 347 0.07 -12.36 29.70
CA ASP A 347 -0.86 -11.43 30.35
C ASP A 347 -2.09 -11.21 29.47
N LEU A 348 -3.01 -12.19 29.52
CA LEU A 348 -4.23 -12.17 28.70
C LEU A 348 -5.14 -10.98 29.02
N GLU A 349 -5.22 -10.56 30.29
CA GLU A 349 -6.05 -9.43 30.70
C GLU A 349 -5.53 -8.11 30.10
N CYS A 350 -4.22 -7.89 30.11
CA CYS A 350 -3.60 -6.78 29.44
C CYS A 350 -3.87 -6.84 27.92
N GLY A 351 -3.62 -7.98 27.29
CA GLY A 351 -3.75 -8.15 25.85
C GLY A 351 -5.16 -7.88 25.34
N PHE A 352 -6.17 -8.46 25.97
CA PHE A 352 -7.57 -8.26 25.56
C PHE A 352 -8.06 -6.83 25.81
N ARG A 353 -7.70 -6.22 26.94
CA ARG A 353 -8.02 -4.80 27.18
C ARG A 353 -7.46 -3.90 26.10
N GLN A 354 -6.24 -4.16 25.63
CA GLN A 354 -5.62 -3.40 24.56
C GLN A 354 -6.31 -3.66 23.21
N LEU A 355 -6.74 -4.87 22.90
CA LEU A 355 -7.53 -5.14 21.69
C LEU A 355 -8.91 -4.47 21.72
N GLU A 356 -9.59 -4.45 22.88
CA GLU A 356 -10.86 -3.74 23.06
C GLU A 356 -10.68 -2.22 22.84
N GLU A 357 -9.59 -1.65 23.34
CA GLU A 357 -9.24 -0.25 23.09
C GLU A 357 -8.96 0.00 21.60
N GLY A 358 -8.22 -0.89 20.94
CA GLY A 358 -8.00 -0.87 19.50
C GLY A 358 -9.30 -0.92 18.69
N LEU A 359 -10.25 -1.76 19.12
CA LEU A 359 -11.59 -1.86 18.52
C LEU A 359 -12.38 -0.54 18.68
N GLN A 360 -12.41 0.03 19.89
CA GLN A 360 -13.11 1.30 20.17
C GLN A 360 -12.55 2.47 19.36
N HIS A 361 -11.24 2.53 19.20
CA HIS A 361 -10.56 3.58 18.44
C HIS A 361 -10.48 3.28 16.94
N ARG A 362 -10.99 2.15 16.47
CA ARG A 362 -10.89 1.68 15.10
C ARG A 362 -9.45 1.70 14.59
N SER A 363 -8.51 1.15 15.37
CA SER A 363 -7.13 1.08 14.94
C SER A 363 -6.99 0.39 13.59
N SER A 364 -6.21 0.97 12.68
CA SER A 364 -5.96 0.40 11.36
C SER A 364 -5.23 -0.95 11.41
N THR A 365 -4.63 -1.29 12.55
CA THR A 365 -3.95 -2.58 12.78
C THR A 365 -4.93 -3.72 13.06
N MET A 366 -6.18 -3.42 13.42
CA MET A 366 -7.22 -4.42 13.68
C MET A 366 -7.53 -5.32 12.48
N ILE A 367 -7.34 -4.86 11.25
CA ILE A 367 -7.57 -5.66 10.04
C ILE A 367 -6.67 -6.91 9.94
N PHE A 368 -5.58 -6.96 10.72
CA PHE A 368 -4.66 -8.10 10.76
C PHE A 368 -5.07 -9.20 11.77
N LEU A 369 -6.12 -9.00 12.55
CA LEU A 369 -6.53 -9.94 13.59
C LEU A 369 -6.81 -11.36 13.05
N ARG A 370 -7.51 -11.48 11.92
CA ARG A 370 -7.84 -12.79 11.33
C ARG A 370 -6.60 -13.57 10.89
N THR A 371 -5.63 -12.91 10.29
CA THR A 371 -4.53 -13.57 9.60
C THR A 371 -3.17 -13.39 10.29
N GLY A 372 -3.02 -12.42 11.19
CA GLY A 372 -1.75 -12.12 11.85
C GLY A 372 -1.25 -13.27 12.74
N PRO A 373 -0.03 -13.81 12.47
CA PRO A 373 0.55 -14.90 13.27
C PRO A 373 0.76 -14.54 14.75
N VAL A 374 0.91 -13.27 15.04
CA VAL A 374 1.10 -12.75 16.41
C VAL A 374 -0.07 -13.09 17.35
N PHE A 375 -1.25 -13.36 16.80
CA PHE A 375 -2.46 -13.72 17.55
C PHE A 375 -2.71 -15.23 17.66
N ASP A 376 -1.85 -16.08 17.12
CA ASP A 376 -2.09 -17.53 17.08
C ASP A 376 -2.23 -18.14 18.48
N SER A 377 -1.54 -17.61 19.48
CA SER A 377 -1.64 -18.06 20.88
C SER A 377 -3.00 -17.81 21.52
N VAL A 378 -3.74 -16.80 21.06
CA VAL A 378 -5.04 -16.38 21.63
C VAL A 378 -6.22 -16.60 20.70
N ARG A 379 -5.98 -17.10 19.49
CA ARG A 379 -7.00 -17.27 18.44
C ARG A 379 -8.19 -18.12 18.87
N LYS A 380 -8.00 -19.07 19.80
CA LYS A 380 -9.06 -19.94 20.33
C LYS A 380 -9.75 -19.41 21.60
N ASP A 381 -9.28 -18.29 22.14
CA ASP A 381 -9.91 -17.69 23.33
C ASP A 381 -11.27 -17.09 22.93
N PRO A 382 -12.34 -17.35 23.71
CA PRO A 382 -13.68 -16.82 23.43
C PRO A 382 -13.72 -15.27 23.33
N ARG A 383 -12.87 -14.58 24.08
CA ARG A 383 -12.77 -13.10 24.02
C ARG A 383 -12.24 -12.63 22.67
N PHE A 384 -11.28 -13.37 22.08
CA PHE A 384 -10.76 -13.07 20.75
C PHE A 384 -11.85 -13.24 19.69
N GLN A 385 -12.64 -14.32 19.78
CA GLN A 385 -13.76 -14.53 18.88
C GLN A 385 -14.82 -13.42 19.02
N ALA A 386 -15.14 -13.01 20.26
CA ALA A 386 -16.08 -11.90 20.48
C ALA A 386 -15.61 -10.56 19.88
N ILE A 387 -14.31 -10.31 19.80
CA ILE A 387 -13.74 -9.13 19.12
C ILE A 387 -13.89 -9.28 17.59
N LEU A 388 -13.59 -10.45 17.03
CA LEU A 388 -13.78 -10.72 15.59
C LEU A 388 -15.26 -10.59 15.20
N ASP A 389 -16.19 -11.09 16.03
CA ASP A 389 -17.64 -10.98 15.79
C ASP A 389 -18.09 -9.50 15.74
N GLN A 390 -17.51 -8.63 16.58
CA GLN A 390 -17.81 -7.20 16.56
C GLN A 390 -17.25 -6.48 15.33
N MET A 391 -16.22 -7.02 14.71
CA MET A 391 -15.69 -6.49 13.44
C MET A 391 -16.51 -6.95 12.22
N ASP A 392 -17.40 -7.93 12.40
CA ASP A 392 -18.32 -8.44 11.37
C ASP A 392 -17.61 -8.79 10.06
N PHE A 393 -16.49 -9.52 10.17
CA PHE A 393 -15.76 -9.97 8.98
C PHE A 393 -16.64 -10.85 8.10
N PRO A 394 -16.56 -10.73 6.77
CA PRO A 394 -17.32 -11.58 5.87
C PRO A 394 -16.91 -13.05 6.03
N PRO A 395 -17.85 -13.98 5.77
CA PRO A 395 -17.61 -15.42 5.90
C PRO A 395 -16.52 -15.93 4.95
#